data_aac73592ad87f34efed9cc71936b3f86
#
_entry.id   aac73592ad87f34efed9cc71936b3f86
#
_cell.length_a   1.000
_cell.length_b   1.000
_cell.length_c   1.000
_cell.angle_alpha   90.00
_cell.angle_beta   90.00
_cell.angle_gamma   90.00
#
_symmetry.space_group_name_H-M   'P 1'
#
loop_
_entity.id
_entity.type
_entity.pdbx_description
1 polymer ?
#
loop_
_entity_poly.entity_id
_entity_poly.type
_entity_poly.pdbx_seq_one_letter_code
_entity_poly.pdbx_strand_id
1 'polypeptide(L)'
;SGGHKRRGAIAGILAMQPKVLILDEPTAGLDPKGRDRILGQIQEYQQDQKNTVLIVSHSMEDVAKFARKVLVMNQSKVFLYDDTEAVFAHAQEMEQMGLAVPQVTRVFTRLAEMGYPVDPHTYTIQAAKQQVLDLFEQQEKGGKQNA
;
A
#
# COMPACT_ATOMS: atom_id res chain seq x y z
N SER A 1 -4.20 6.21 26.24
CA SER A 1 -4.80 5.48 25.14
C SER A 1 -3.81 4.46 24.57
N GLY A 2 -4.31 3.34 24.00
CA GLY A 2 -3.46 2.26 23.44
C GLY A 2 -2.45 2.76 22.40
N GLY A 3 -2.84 3.75 21.59
CA GLY A 3 -1.97 4.35 20.58
C GLY A 3 -0.77 5.11 21.14
N HIS A 4 -0.87 5.71 22.33
CA HIS A 4 0.29 6.36 22.98
C HIS A 4 1.30 5.33 23.49
N LYS A 5 0.83 4.23 24.07
CA LYS A 5 1.71 3.15 24.55
C LYS A 5 2.47 2.52 23.39
N ARG A 6 1.80 2.27 22.27
CA ARG A 6 2.41 1.67 21.06
C ARG A 6 3.47 2.59 20.44
N ARG A 7 3.18 3.88 20.33
CA ARG A 7 4.16 4.87 19.85
C ARG A 7 5.38 4.95 20.75
N GLY A 8 5.19 4.94 22.08
CA GLY A 8 6.30 4.91 23.03
C GLY A 8 7.16 3.65 22.88
N ALA A 9 6.55 2.48 22.69
CA ALA A 9 7.28 1.23 22.49
C ALA A 9 8.11 1.26 21.19
N ILE A 10 7.53 1.71 20.07
CA ILE A 10 8.24 1.82 18.79
C ILE A 10 9.40 2.83 18.91
N ALA A 11 9.17 3.99 19.52
CA ALA A 11 10.22 4.99 19.74
C ALA A 11 11.37 4.43 20.60
N GLY A 12 11.08 3.66 21.63
CA GLY A 12 12.10 2.99 22.46
C GLY A 12 12.94 1.98 21.66
N ILE A 13 12.31 1.21 20.77
CA ILE A 13 13.02 0.25 19.90
C ILE A 13 13.89 1.00 18.87
N LEU A 14 13.37 2.05 18.24
CA LEU A 14 14.11 2.85 17.27
C LEU A 14 15.32 3.54 17.91
N ALA A 15 15.22 3.94 19.17
CA ALA A 15 16.34 4.53 19.91
C ALA A 15 17.53 3.56 20.11
N MET A 16 17.31 2.25 20.07
CA MET A 16 18.36 1.24 20.10
C MET A 16 19.10 1.05 18.76
N GLN A 17 18.64 1.70 17.71
CA GLN A 17 19.20 1.67 16.34
C GLN A 17 19.49 0.25 15.82
N PRO A 18 18.51 -0.67 15.84
CA PRO A 18 18.71 -2.04 15.36
C PRO A 18 18.97 -2.06 13.85
N LYS A 19 19.92 -2.88 13.40
CA LYS A 19 20.17 -3.07 11.95
C LYS A 19 19.01 -3.77 11.22
N VAL A 20 18.26 -4.59 11.95
CA VAL A 20 17.05 -5.29 11.44
C VAL A 20 15.93 -5.04 12.43
N LEU A 21 14.84 -4.48 11.95
CA LEU A 21 13.62 -4.20 12.72
C LEU A 21 12.48 -5.04 12.18
N ILE A 22 11.85 -5.83 13.04
CA ILE A 22 10.67 -6.63 12.69
C ILE A 22 9.49 -6.11 13.49
N LEU A 23 8.42 -5.72 12.81
CA LEU A 23 7.21 -5.17 13.40
C LEU A 23 5.99 -5.99 12.97
N ASP A 24 5.25 -6.49 13.94
CA ASP A 24 4.00 -7.21 13.72
C ASP A 24 2.82 -6.28 14.01
N GLU A 25 2.01 -6.03 12.97
CA GLU A 25 0.83 -5.17 13.00
C GLU A 25 1.07 -3.81 13.69
N PRO A 26 2.11 -3.02 13.29
CA PRO A 26 2.50 -1.81 14.03
C PRO A 26 1.41 -0.73 14.05
N THR A 27 0.47 -0.77 13.11
CA THR A 27 -0.60 0.23 12.94
C THR A 27 -1.96 -0.22 13.48
N ALA A 28 -2.07 -1.45 13.98
CA ALA A 28 -3.35 -1.97 14.47
C ALA A 28 -3.96 -1.09 15.57
N GLY A 29 -5.27 -0.77 15.43
CA GLY A 29 -6.01 0.04 16.39
C GLY A 29 -5.68 1.54 16.37
N LEU A 30 -4.93 2.02 15.37
CA LEU A 30 -4.68 3.44 15.18
C LEU A 30 -5.67 4.06 14.18
N ASP A 31 -5.97 5.34 14.37
CA ASP A 31 -6.64 6.16 13.38
C ASP A 31 -5.75 6.40 12.15
N PRO A 32 -6.29 6.80 10.99
CA PRO A 32 -5.50 6.98 9.76
C PRO A 32 -4.30 7.91 9.93
N LYS A 33 -4.45 9.02 10.66
CA LYS A 33 -3.34 9.94 10.93
C LYS A 33 -2.25 9.32 11.81
N GLY A 34 -2.65 8.50 12.77
CA GLY A 34 -1.72 7.75 13.62
C GLY A 34 -0.93 6.71 12.85
N ARG A 35 -1.57 6.00 11.91
CA ARG A 35 -0.94 5.04 11.01
C ARG A 35 0.13 5.73 10.14
N ASP A 36 -0.27 6.76 9.42
CA ASP A 36 0.63 7.52 8.53
C ASP A 36 1.84 8.06 9.28
N ARG A 37 1.64 8.56 10.50
CA ARG A 37 2.74 9.07 11.33
C ARG A 37 3.73 7.98 11.72
N ILE A 38 3.24 6.82 12.18
CA ILE A 38 4.10 5.71 12.60
C ILE A 38 4.87 5.13 11.41
N LEU A 39 4.18 4.86 10.32
CA LEU A 39 4.81 4.29 9.12
C LEU A 39 5.79 5.27 8.48
N GLY A 40 5.47 6.57 8.48
CA GLY A 40 6.41 7.61 8.06
C GLY A 40 7.69 7.65 8.88
N GLN A 41 7.59 7.58 10.22
CA GLN A 41 8.76 7.52 11.10
C GLN A 41 9.61 6.26 10.88
N ILE A 42 8.96 5.11 10.64
CA ILE A 42 9.66 3.86 10.32
C ILE A 42 10.39 3.98 8.97
N GLN A 43 9.76 4.61 7.98
CA GLN A 43 10.35 4.83 6.67
C GLN A 43 11.55 5.79 6.73
N GLU A 44 11.44 6.90 7.46
CA GLU A 44 12.56 7.82 7.72
C GLU A 44 13.73 7.08 8.38
N TYR A 45 13.45 6.30 9.43
CA TYR A 45 14.46 5.48 10.11
C TYR A 45 15.15 4.50 9.14
N GLN A 46 14.40 3.84 8.27
CA GLN A 46 14.96 2.91 7.29
C GLN A 46 15.87 3.61 6.28
N GLN A 47 15.48 4.80 5.82
CA GLN A 47 16.25 5.56 4.83
C GLN A 47 17.53 6.15 5.43
N ASP A 48 17.45 6.76 6.59
CA ASP A 48 18.57 7.45 7.25
C ASP A 48 19.67 6.48 7.66
N GLN A 49 19.30 5.32 8.19
CA GLN A 49 20.24 4.35 8.74
C GLN A 49 20.57 3.21 7.74
N LYS A 50 19.91 3.16 6.56
CA LYS A 50 19.99 2.05 5.61
C LYS A 50 19.73 0.68 6.25
N ASN A 51 18.85 0.66 7.24
CA ASN A 51 18.48 -0.53 7.99
C ASN A 51 17.45 -1.37 7.23
N THR A 52 17.35 -2.63 7.60
CA THR A 52 16.28 -3.51 7.10
C THR A 52 15.07 -3.43 8.01
N VAL A 53 13.91 -3.13 7.45
CA VAL A 53 12.63 -3.15 8.16
C VAL A 53 11.71 -4.18 7.53
N LEU A 54 11.20 -5.10 8.34
CA LEU A 54 10.18 -6.07 7.99
C LEU A 54 8.91 -5.73 8.73
N ILE A 55 7.81 -5.53 8.01
CA ILE A 55 6.48 -5.28 8.60
C ILE A 55 5.56 -6.43 8.21
N VAL A 56 4.95 -7.07 9.20
CA VAL A 56 3.83 -7.98 8.99
C VAL A 56 2.54 -7.19 9.14
N SER A 57 1.69 -7.19 8.13
CA SER A 57 0.43 -6.45 8.14
C SER A 57 -0.63 -7.10 7.27
N HIS A 58 -1.89 -6.93 7.64
CA HIS A 58 -3.06 -7.24 6.83
C HIS A 58 -3.69 -5.99 6.19
N SER A 59 -3.15 -4.79 6.46
CA SER A 59 -3.59 -3.54 5.84
C SER A 59 -2.92 -3.38 4.48
N MET A 60 -3.62 -3.74 3.41
CA MET A 60 -3.09 -3.65 2.06
C MET A 60 -2.85 -2.22 1.62
N GLU A 61 -3.61 -1.27 2.14
CA GLU A 61 -3.40 0.16 1.92
C GLU A 61 -2.06 0.63 2.51
N ASP A 62 -1.71 0.17 3.72
CA ASP A 62 -0.42 0.49 4.34
C ASP A 62 0.73 -0.16 3.56
N VAL A 63 0.57 -1.43 3.16
CA VAL A 63 1.54 -2.15 2.33
C VAL A 63 1.74 -1.43 0.99
N ALA A 64 0.67 -1.07 0.29
CA ALA A 64 0.71 -0.37 -0.99
C ALA A 64 1.43 0.99 -0.92
N LYS A 65 1.28 1.69 0.21
CA LYS A 65 1.81 3.04 0.40
C LYS A 65 3.27 3.06 0.86
N PHE A 66 3.68 2.12 1.70
CA PHE A 66 4.95 2.19 2.42
C PHE A 66 5.94 1.06 2.10
N ALA A 67 5.48 -0.09 1.62
CA ALA A 67 6.38 -1.19 1.30
C ALA A 67 7.04 -0.98 -0.07
N ARG A 68 8.32 -1.36 -0.14
CA ARG A 68 9.07 -1.40 -1.40
C ARG A 68 9.05 -2.81 -2.01
N LYS A 69 9.12 -3.83 -1.16
CA LYS A 69 8.98 -5.24 -1.54
C LYS A 69 7.94 -5.91 -0.66
N VAL A 70 7.22 -6.84 -1.24
CA VAL A 70 6.15 -7.57 -0.56
C VAL A 70 6.40 -9.07 -0.68
N LEU A 71 6.35 -9.75 0.44
CA LEU A 71 6.32 -11.20 0.52
C LEU A 71 4.88 -11.62 0.82
N VAL A 72 4.26 -12.32 -0.10
CA VAL A 72 2.91 -12.88 0.06
C VAL A 72 3.02 -14.34 0.48
N MET A 73 2.35 -14.68 1.58
CA MET A 73 2.27 -16.06 2.07
C MET A 73 0.86 -16.60 1.93
N ASN A 74 0.74 -17.83 1.46
CA ASN A 74 -0.52 -18.57 1.41
C ASN A 74 -0.28 -20.02 1.88
N GLN A 75 -1.12 -20.53 2.77
CA GLN A 75 -1.03 -21.88 3.32
C GLN A 75 0.39 -22.25 3.80
N SER A 76 1.01 -21.35 4.56
CA SER A 76 2.36 -21.49 5.11
C SER A 76 3.49 -21.63 4.06
N LYS A 77 3.22 -21.24 2.81
CA LYS A 77 4.20 -21.21 1.72
C LYS A 77 4.31 -19.81 1.15
N VAL A 78 5.49 -19.49 0.65
CA VAL A 78 5.68 -18.25 -0.14
C VAL A 78 4.95 -18.41 -1.46
N PHE A 79 3.99 -17.52 -1.70
CA PHE A 79 3.30 -17.43 -2.99
C PHE A 79 4.06 -16.54 -3.94
N LEU A 80 4.44 -15.34 -3.49
CA LEU A 80 5.12 -14.34 -4.31
C LEU A 80 6.06 -13.49 -3.44
N TYR A 81 7.19 -13.07 -4.00
CA TYR A 81 8.08 -12.10 -3.39
C TYR A 81 8.66 -11.20 -4.48
N ASP A 82 8.21 -9.95 -4.53
CA ASP A 82 8.65 -8.99 -5.54
C ASP A 82 8.45 -7.53 -5.07
N ASP A 83 8.72 -6.59 -5.97
CA ASP A 83 8.38 -5.18 -5.77
C ASP A 83 6.86 -5.02 -5.63
N THR A 84 6.43 -4.02 -4.86
CA THR A 84 5.02 -3.82 -4.50
C THR A 84 4.11 -3.74 -5.73
N GLU A 85 4.53 -3.06 -6.78
CA GLU A 85 3.80 -2.95 -8.05
C GLU A 85 3.59 -4.33 -8.70
N ALA A 86 4.65 -5.13 -8.82
CA ALA A 86 4.60 -6.46 -9.40
C ALA A 86 3.68 -7.40 -8.59
N VAL A 87 3.71 -7.31 -7.26
CA VAL A 87 2.83 -8.09 -6.40
C VAL A 87 1.36 -7.73 -6.61
N PHE A 88 1.01 -6.45 -6.65
CA PHE A 88 -0.39 -6.05 -6.84
C PHE A 88 -0.88 -6.18 -8.29
N ALA A 89 0.01 -6.41 -9.26
CA ALA A 89 -0.40 -6.86 -10.61
C ALA A 89 -1.07 -8.25 -10.58
N HIS A 90 -0.78 -9.08 -9.55
CA HIS A 90 -1.43 -10.38 -9.31
C HIS A 90 -2.69 -10.29 -8.40
N ALA A 91 -3.34 -9.13 -8.34
CA ALA A 91 -4.47 -8.88 -7.45
C ALA A 91 -5.61 -9.90 -7.62
N GLN A 92 -5.96 -10.29 -8.85
CA GLN A 92 -7.01 -11.27 -9.11
C GLN A 92 -6.67 -12.66 -8.56
N GLU A 93 -5.43 -13.11 -8.72
CA GLU A 93 -4.96 -14.38 -8.19
C GLU A 93 -4.96 -14.37 -6.65
N MET A 94 -4.54 -13.25 -6.04
CA MET A 94 -4.58 -13.05 -4.60
C MET A 94 -6.01 -13.12 -4.07
N GLU A 95 -6.98 -12.48 -4.71
CA GLU A 95 -8.40 -12.54 -4.33
C GLU A 95 -8.98 -13.94 -4.45
N GLN A 96 -8.64 -14.69 -5.50
CA GLN A 96 -9.06 -16.09 -5.66
C GLN A 96 -8.54 -16.99 -4.54
N MET A 97 -7.40 -16.66 -3.95
CA MET A 97 -6.83 -17.35 -2.78
C MET A 97 -7.39 -16.81 -1.44
N GLY A 98 -8.33 -15.86 -1.47
CA GLY A 98 -8.90 -15.24 -0.28
C GLY A 98 -7.99 -14.21 0.39
N LEU A 99 -6.95 -13.76 -0.30
CA LEU A 99 -6.06 -12.71 0.19
C LEU A 99 -6.65 -11.33 -0.10
N ALA A 100 -6.39 -10.38 0.78
CA ALA A 100 -6.82 -9.01 0.58
C ALA A 100 -5.96 -8.31 -0.48
N VAL A 101 -6.57 -7.35 -1.20
CA VAL A 101 -5.90 -6.41 -2.10
C VAL A 101 -6.37 -4.99 -1.78
N PRO A 102 -5.62 -3.93 -2.17
CA PRO A 102 -6.08 -2.56 -1.97
C PRO A 102 -7.46 -2.33 -2.59
N GLN A 103 -8.33 -1.62 -1.88
CA GLN A 103 -9.69 -1.36 -2.39
C GLN A 103 -9.67 -0.60 -3.72
N VAL A 104 -8.72 0.30 -3.89
CA VAL A 104 -8.55 1.05 -5.13
C VAL A 104 -8.26 0.14 -6.33
N THR A 105 -7.49 -0.93 -6.14
CA THR A 105 -7.20 -1.92 -7.21
C THR A 105 -8.49 -2.56 -7.69
N ARG A 106 -9.37 -2.99 -6.77
CA ARG A 106 -10.68 -3.59 -7.11
C ARG A 106 -11.55 -2.64 -7.93
N VAL A 107 -11.58 -1.36 -7.56
CA VAL A 107 -12.33 -0.33 -8.28
C VAL A 107 -11.78 -0.15 -9.70
N PHE A 108 -10.46 -0.05 -9.84
CA PHE A 108 -9.84 0.19 -11.15
C PHE A 108 -9.89 -1.03 -12.06
N THR A 109 -9.76 -2.25 -11.53
CA THR A 109 -10.04 -3.48 -12.27
C THR A 109 -11.47 -3.45 -12.84
N ARG A 110 -12.46 -3.06 -12.02
CA ARG A 110 -13.84 -2.99 -12.44
C ARG A 110 -14.09 -1.90 -13.49
N LEU A 111 -13.47 -0.74 -13.36
CA LEU A 111 -13.56 0.32 -14.37
C LEU A 111 -12.97 -0.13 -15.71
N ALA A 112 -11.83 -0.81 -15.71
CA ALA A 112 -11.22 -1.36 -16.92
C ALA A 112 -12.13 -2.40 -17.60
N GLU A 113 -12.76 -3.30 -16.82
CA GLU A 113 -13.76 -4.26 -17.32
C GLU A 113 -14.99 -3.57 -17.95
N MET A 114 -15.35 -2.39 -17.46
CA MET A 114 -16.44 -1.57 -18.04
C MET A 114 -16.01 -0.79 -19.29
N GLY A 115 -14.74 -0.90 -19.71
CA GLY A 115 -14.18 -0.25 -20.90
C GLY A 115 -13.63 1.15 -20.68
N TYR A 116 -13.47 1.60 -19.44
CA TYR A 116 -12.79 2.86 -19.17
C TYR A 116 -11.27 2.71 -19.42
N PRO A 117 -10.60 3.72 -20.00
CA PRO A 117 -9.18 3.68 -20.29
C PRO A 117 -8.36 3.98 -19.01
N VAL A 118 -8.37 3.04 -18.07
CA VAL A 118 -7.65 3.10 -16.79
C VAL A 118 -6.77 1.86 -16.65
N ASP A 119 -5.70 2.00 -15.86
CA ASP A 119 -4.85 0.87 -15.50
C ASP A 119 -5.52 0.00 -14.41
N PRO A 120 -5.90 -1.27 -14.72
CA PRO A 120 -6.52 -2.17 -13.77
C PRO A 120 -5.63 -2.55 -12.59
N HIS A 121 -4.31 -2.35 -12.71
CA HIS A 121 -3.33 -2.68 -11.68
C HIS A 121 -3.02 -1.51 -10.73
N THR A 122 -3.78 -0.43 -10.82
CA THR A 122 -3.66 0.72 -9.93
C THR A 122 -3.84 0.30 -8.47
N TYR A 123 -2.82 0.48 -7.63
CA TYR A 123 -2.81 0.01 -6.24
C TYR A 123 -2.66 1.12 -5.19
N THR A 124 -2.47 2.38 -5.61
CA THR A 124 -2.41 3.53 -4.70
C THR A 124 -3.49 4.56 -5.00
N ILE A 125 -3.99 5.21 -3.93
CA ILE A 125 -4.98 6.30 -4.08
C ILE A 125 -4.41 7.47 -4.88
N GLN A 126 -3.10 7.73 -4.76
CA GLN A 126 -2.44 8.79 -5.51
C GLN A 126 -2.49 8.54 -7.03
N ALA A 127 -2.11 7.34 -7.46
CA ALA A 127 -2.18 6.95 -8.87
C ALA A 127 -3.61 6.95 -9.39
N ALA A 128 -4.55 6.44 -8.60
CA ALA A 128 -5.97 6.45 -8.93
C ALA A 128 -6.52 7.87 -9.15
N LYS A 129 -6.20 8.79 -8.23
CA LYS A 129 -6.58 10.20 -8.34
C LYS A 129 -6.08 10.80 -9.66
N GLN A 130 -4.81 10.57 -10.00
CA GLN A 130 -4.24 11.12 -11.23
C GLN A 130 -4.97 10.60 -12.47
N GLN A 131 -5.19 9.29 -12.57
CA GLN A 131 -5.90 8.71 -13.72
C GLN A 131 -7.34 9.23 -13.85
N VAL A 132 -8.05 9.43 -12.73
CA VAL A 132 -9.40 10.02 -12.76
C VAL A 132 -9.35 11.45 -13.29
N LEU A 133 -8.39 12.27 -12.85
CA LEU A 133 -8.23 13.63 -13.36
C LEU A 133 -7.93 13.65 -14.85
N ASP A 134 -7.04 12.78 -15.30
CA ASP A 134 -6.66 12.65 -16.72
C ASP A 134 -7.89 12.25 -17.60
N LEU A 135 -8.77 11.38 -17.08
CA LEU A 135 -10.01 11.03 -17.76
C LEU A 135 -10.96 12.23 -17.95
N PHE A 136 -11.13 13.05 -16.92
CA PHE A 136 -11.96 14.26 -17.01
C PHE A 136 -11.39 15.28 -18.01
N GLU A 137 -10.07 15.49 -17.99
CA GLU A 137 -9.42 16.39 -18.94
C GLU A 137 -9.55 15.93 -20.40
N GLN A 138 -9.49 14.63 -20.63
CA GLN A 138 -9.70 14.05 -21.98
C GLN A 138 -11.12 14.25 -22.47
N GLN A 139 -12.13 14.08 -21.62
CA GLN A 139 -13.54 14.32 -21.97
C GLN A 139 -13.81 15.79 -22.28
N GLU A 140 -13.23 16.73 -21.55
CA GLU A 140 -13.40 18.16 -21.82
C GLU A 140 -12.76 18.57 -23.16
N LYS A 141 -11.61 17.98 -23.50
CA LYS A 141 -10.92 18.27 -24.78
C LYS A 141 -11.67 17.63 -25.96
N GLY A 142 -12.22 16.42 -25.80
CA GLY A 142 -13.01 15.74 -26.82
C GLY A 142 -14.38 16.38 -27.06
N GLY A 143 -15.02 16.95 -26.03
CA GLY A 143 -16.30 17.66 -26.16
C GLY A 143 -16.19 19.02 -26.89
N LYS A 144 -15.03 19.64 -26.91
CA LYS A 144 -14.78 20.92 -27.59
C LYS A 144 -14.46 20.79 -29.09
N GLN A 145 -14.19 19.57 -29.58
CA GLN A 145 -13.92 19.32 -31.01
C GLN A 145 -15.19 18.97 -31.82
N ASN A 146 -16.32 18.74 -31.18
CA ASN A 146 -17.59 18.36 -31.82
C ASN A 146 -18.70 19.43 -31.66
N ALA A 147 -18.34 20.68 -31.39
CA ALA A 147 -19.29 21.79 -31.30
C ALA A 147 -19.07 22.83 -32.39
#